data_8519d7eaceeeacecab91131206c61a30
#
_entry.id   8519d7eaceeeacecab91131206c61a30
#
_cell.length_a   1.000
_cell.length_b   1.000
_cell.length_c   1.000
_cell.angle_alpha   90.00
_cell.angle_beta   90.00
_cell.angle_gamma   90.00
#
_symmetry.space_group_name_H-M   'P 1'
#
loop_
_entity.id
_entity.type
_entity.pdbx_description
1 polymer ?
#
loop_
_entity_poly.entity_id
_entity_poly.type
_entity_poly.pdbx_seq_one_letter_code
_entity_poly.pdbx_strand_id
1 'polypeptide(L)'
;MASFDPAPRLLAALTNPYPGDLRRRILNLAQGDGRIALDEFGALDAEIGHAFAEAANALLIREGIVATTIAALGSHGQTVRHRPQQVPPYTLQLGDPNVIAEATGIATIADFRRRDIAAGGQGAPLAPAFHAAMLPHDGIDRVVLNLGGIANISILDKAPLRGFDTGPASCLLDAWAQEQLGEPFDRDGDFAARGKVDEALLSRLLAEPYFAA
;
A
#
# COMPACT_ATOMS: atom_id res chain seq x y z
N MET A 1 -3.61 2.51 14.59
CA MET A 1 -2.85 3.00 15.74
C MET A 1 -2.16 1.83 16.42
N ALA A 2 -0.92 1.99 16.83
CA ALA A 2 -0.14 0.95 17.49
C ALA A 2 0.65 1.50 18.68
N SER A 3 0.96 0.64 19.65
CA SER A 3 1.94 0.89 20.72
C SER A 3 3.20 0.09 20.43
N PHE A 4 4.36 0.60 20.82
CA PHE A 4 5.66 -0.05 20.68
C PHE A 4 6.34 -0.32 22.02
N ASP A 5 5.63 -0.11 23.12
CA ASP A 5 6.15 -0.34 24.46
C ASP A 5 5.22 -1.32 25.22
N PRO A 6 5.76 -2.43 25.78
CA PRO A 6 7.13 -2.94 25.65
C PRO A 6 7.39 -3.67 24.33
N ALA A 7 6.37 -3.97 23.56
CA ALA A 7 6.44 -4.63 22.26
C ALA A 7 5.40 -4.06 21.30
N PRO A 8 5.61 -4.17 19.98
CA PRO A 8 4.65 -3.69 19.00
C PRO A 8 3.28 -4.37 19.16
N ARG A 9 2.23 -3.57 19.27
CA ARG A 9 0.84 -4.04 19.42
C ARG A 9 -0.12 -3.14 18.66
N LEU A 10 -0.99 -3.72 17.83
CA LEU A 10 -2.10 -3.02 17.22
C LEU A 10 -3.14 -2.69 18.30
N LEU A 11 -3.49 -1.43 18.44
CA LEU A 11 -4.49 -0.94 19.39
C LEU A 11 -5.84 -0.72 18.72
N ALA A 12 -5.84 -0.06 17.56
CA ALA A 12 -7.05 0.22 16.80
C ALA A 12 -6.75 0.39 15.31
N ALA A 13 -7.73 0.10 14.47
CA ALA A 13 -7.67 0.28 13.03
C ALA A 13 -8.99 0.85 12.49
N LEU A 14 -8.91 1.66 11.46
CA LEU A 14 -10.05 2.22 10.74
C LEU A 14 -9.74 2.19 9.25
N THR A 15 -10.70 1.77 8.46
CA THR A 15 -10.69 1.95 7.00
C THR A 15 -11.61 3.11 6.66
N ASN A 16 -11.06 4.13 5.99
CA ASN A 16 -11.80 5.30 5.55
C ASN A 16 -11.66 5.39 4.01
N PRO A 17 -12.74 5.23 3.24
CA PRO A 17 -12.67 5.31 1.79
C PRO A 17 -12.41 6.75 1.35
N TYR A 18 -11.68 6.92 0.26
CA TYR A 18 -11.59 8.24 -0.38
C TYR A 18 -12.96 8.69 -0.90
N PRO A 19 -13.27 10.00 -0.87
CA PRO A 19 -14.39 10.55 -1.61
C PRO A 19 -14.32 10.14 -3.09
N GLY A 20 -15.47 9.84 -3.72
CA GLY A 20 -15.51 9.24 -5.05
C GLY A 20 -14.78 10.05 -6.13
N ASP A 21 -14.84 11.39 -6.07
CA ASP A 21 -14.13 12.27 -6.99
C ASP A 21 -12.62 12.20 -6.77
N LEU A 22 -12.17 12.32 -5.53
CA LEU A 22 -10.75 12.22 -5.18
C LEU A 22 -10.17 10.87 -5.60
N ARG A 23 -10.90 9.77 -5.32
CA ARG A 23 -10.50 8.43 -5.75
C ARG A 23 -10.32 8.35 -7.27
N ARG A 24 -11.26 8.90 -8.05
CA ARG A 24 -11.19 8.89 -9.51
C ARG A 24 -9.96 9.64 -10.03
N ARG A 25 -9.67 10.83 -9.49
CA ARG A 25 -8.52 11.66 -9.85
C ARG A 25 -7.20 10.94 -9.53
N ILE A 26 -7.11 10.32 -8.36
CA ILE A 26 -5.95 9.50 -7.98
C ILE A 26 -5.73 8.35 -8.97
N LEU A 27 -6.78 7.60 -9.30
CA LEU A 27 -6.68 6.48 -10.24
C LEU A 27 -6.28 6.93 -11.63
N ASN A 28 -6.85 8.02 -12.13
CA ASN A 28 -6.49 8.59 -13.44
C ASN A 28 -5.01 8.98 -13.49
N LEU A 29 -4.48 9.60 -12.43
CA LEU A 29 -3.06 9.95 -12.34
C LEU A 29 -2.17 8.71 -12.23
N ALA A 30 -2.54 7.74 -11.40
CA ALA A 30 -1.73 6.56 -11.13
C ALA A 30 -1.67 5.61 -12.34
N GLN A 31 -2.79 5.39 -13.03
CA GLN A 31 -2.94 4.43 -14.13
C GLN A 31 -2.81 5.06 -15.52
N GLY A 32 -2.98 6.39 -15.62
CA GLY A 32 -2.89 7.13 -16.87
C GLY A 32 -1.45 7.38 -17.35
N ASP A 33 -1.33 8.22 -18.38
CA ASP A 33 -0.05 8.60 -19.00
C ASP A 33 0.84 9.48 -18.08
N GLY A 34 0.32 9.91 -16.95
CA GLY A 34 1.02 10.72 -15.96
C GLY A 34 1.06 12.21 -16.26
N ARG A 35 0.27 12.67 -17.22
CA ARG A 35 0.12 14.09 -17.49
C ARG A 35 -0.88 14.70 -16.54
N ILE A 36 -0.48 15.76 -15.88
CA ILE A 36 -1.31 16.53 -14.95
C ILE A 36 -0.81 17.99 -14.97
N ALA A 37 -1.73 18.93 -14.85
CA ALA A 37 -1.35 20.33 -14.63
C ALA A 37 -0.68 20.48 -13.25
N LEU A 38 0.31 21.35 -13.14
CA LEU A 38 1.05 21.52 -11.88
C LEU A 38 0.15 21.96 -10.72
N ASP A 39 -0.79 22.87 -11.00
CA ASP A 39 -1.76 23.33 -10.00
C ASP A 39 -2.69 22.21 -9.54
N GLU A 40 -3.12 21.35 -10.46
CA GLU A 40 -3.93 20.17 -10.14
C GLU A 40 -3.14 19.15 -9.32
N PHE A 41 -1.85 18.97 -9.62
CA PHE A 41 -0.97 18.10 -8.85
C PHE A 41 -0.82 18.59 -7.40
N GLY A 42 -0.58 19.90 -7.22
CA GLY A 42 -0.47 20.51 -5.89
C GLY A 42 -1.79 20.45 -5.10
N ALA A 43 -2.92 20.71 -5.76
CA ALA A 43 -4.23 20.59 -5.14
C ALA A 43 -4.53 19.16 -4.71
N LEU A 44 -4.21 18.18 -5.56
CA LEU A 44 -4.41 16.76 -5.26
C LEU A 44 -3.56 16.30 -4.08
N ASP A 45 -2.32 16.77 -3.98
CA ASP A 45 -1.42 16.48 -2.86
C ASP A 45 -2.01 16.97 -1.51
N ALA A 46 -2.48 18.21 -1.49
CA ALA A 46 -3.11 18.78 -0.31
C ALA A 46 -4.44 18.08 0.06
N GLU A 47 -5.29 17.80 -0.93
CA GLU A 47 -6.57 17.11 -0.71
C GLU A 47 -6.38 15.70 -0.13
N ILE A 48 -5.37 14.95 -0.61
CA ILE A 48 -5.03 13.63 -0.05
C ILE A 48 -4.52 13.81 1.39
N GLY A 49 -3.72 14.85 1.66
CA GLY A 49 -3.29 15.19 3.01
C GLY A 49 -4.46 15.41 3.96
N HIS A 50 -5.47 16.17 3.54
CA HIS A 50 -6.71 16.37 4.30
C HIS A 50 -7.47 15.06 4.54
N ALA A 51 -7.62 14.22 3.52
CA ALA A 51 -8.30 12.93 3.67
C ALA A 51 -7.60 12.01 4.68
N PHE A 52 -6.27 12.03 4.73
CA PHE A 52 -5.49 11.28 5.72
C PHE A 52 -5.65 11.85 7.13
N ALA A 53 -5.64 13.17 7.26
CA ALA A 53 -5.88 13.84 8.53
C ALA A 53 -7.30 13.55 9.07
N GLU A 54 -8.31 13.59 8.21
CA GLU A 54 -9.69 13.22 8.58
C GLU A 54 -9.78 11.78 9.07
N ALA A 55 -9.13 10.83 8.39
CA ALA A 55 -9.10 9.43 8.81
C ALA A 55 -8.39 9.25 10.17
N ALA A 56 -7.29 9.96 10.40
CA ALA A 56 -6.58 9.94 11.67
C ALA A 56 -7.45 10.51 12.80
N ASN A 57 -8.05 11.68 12.59
CA ASN A 57 -8.92 12.31 13.57
C ASN A 57 -10.17 11.46 13.86
N ALA A 58 -10.78 10.85 12.84
CA ALA A 58 -11.91 9.94 13.01
C ALA A 58 -11.54 8.73 13.88
N LEU A 59 -10.33 8.17 13.70
CA LEU A 59 -9.85 7.09 14.55
C LEU A 59 -9.65 7.53 16.00
N LEU A 60 -9.05 8.71 16.23
CA LEU A 60 -8.83 9.25 17.56
C LEU A 60 -10.16 9.52 18.28
N ILE A 61 -11.11 10.13 17.59
CA ILE A 61 -12.45 10.41 18.12
C ILE A 61 -13.15 9.09 18.50
N ARG A 62 -13.15 8.11 17.60
CA ARG A 62 -13.79 6.81 17.84
C ARG A 62 -13.24 6.10 19.07
N GLU A 63 -11.95 6.17 19.28
CA GLU A 63 -11.25 5.51 20.39
C GLU A 63 -11.17 6.38 21.65
N GLY A 64 -11.67 7.63 21.63
CA GLY A 64 -11.60 8.55 22.76
C GLY A 64 -10.17 8.97 23.13
N ILE A 65 -9.27 9.04 22.15
CA ILE A 65 -7.85 9.30 22.36
C ILE A 65 -7.54 10.76 22.04
N VAL A 66 -6.79 11.39 22.94
CA VAL A 66 -6.35 12.79 22.77
C VAL A 66 -5.09 12.84 21.91
N ALA A 67 -5.09 13.68 20.88
CA ALA A 67 -3.99 13.81 19.92
C ALA A 67 -2.61 14.02 20.59
N THR A 68 -2.54 14.75 21.68
CA THR A 68 -1.29 15.03 22.42
C THR A 68 -0.67 13.79 23.08
N THR A 69 -1.40 12.67 23.16
CA THR A 69 -0.87 11.39 23.65
C THR A 69 -0.22 10.55 22.56
N ILE A 70 -0.35 10.97 21.29
CA ILE A 70 0.23 10.28 20.14
C ILE A 70 1.62 10.85 19.87
N ALA A 71 2.62 10.01 19.89
CA ALA A 71 4.00 10.41 19.66
C ALA A 71 4.25 10.92 18.21
N ALA A 72 3.69 10.23 17.21
CA ALA A 72 3.78 10.63 15.82
C ALA A 72 2.78 9.86 14.94
N LEU A 73 2.48 10.43 13.76
CA LEU A 73 1.83 9.77 12.64
C LEU A 73 2.90 9.35 11.62
N GLY A 74 2.83 8.11 11.15
CA GLY A 74 3.58 7.68 9.96
C GLY A 74 2.67 7.74 8.75
N SER A 75 2.97 8.60 7.78
CA SER A 75 2.24 8.69 6.51
C SER A 75 3.05 8.08 5.38
N HIS A 76 2.52 6.98 4.81
CA HIS A 76 3.10 6.40 3.59
C HIS A 76 2.84 7.27 2.36
N GLY A 77 1.77 8.06 2.38
CA GLY A 77 1.26 8.75 1.19
C GLY A 77 0.58 7.81 0.20
N GLN A 78 -0.05 8.39 -0.82
CA GLN A 78 -0.67 7.68 -1.92
C GLN A 78 0.31 7.59 -3.09
N THR A 79 0.80 6.40 -3.39
CA THR A 79 1.71 6.20 -4.52
C THR A 79 1.01 6.47 -5.85
N VAL A 80 1.55 7.38 -6.64
CA VAL A 80 1.08 7.72 -7.98
C VAL A 80 2.10 7.40 -9.06
N ARG A 81 3.39 7.28 -8.70
CA ARG A 81 4.46 6.81 -9.59
C ARG A 81 5.52 6.07 -8.79
N HIS A 82 6.09 5.06 -9.44
CA HIS A 82 7.23 4.33 -8.90
C HIS A 82 8.13 3.93 -10.06
N ARG A 83 9.36 4.47 -10.11
CA ARG A 83 10.32 4.31 -11.19
C ARG A 83 11.74 4.11 -10.63
N PRO A 84 11.98 3.03 -9.87
CA PRO A 84 13.27 2.81 -9.21
C PRO A 84 14.40 2.49 -10.20
N GLN A 85 14.07 2.04 -11.40
CA GLN A 85 15.05 1.68 -12.42
C GLN A 85 15.31 2.79 -13.45
N GLN A 86 14.59 3.91 -13.36
CA GLN A 86 14.80 5.04 -14.25
C GLN A 86 16.05 5.81 -13.84
N VAL A 87 16.63 6.56 -14.77
CA VAL A 87 17.78 7.44 -14.49
C VAL A 87 17.35 8.90 -14.67
N PRO A 88 17.30 9.69 -13.60
CA PRO A 88 17.47 9.31 -12.18
C PRO A 88 16.29 8.48 -11.66
N PRO A 89 16.51 7.60 -10.66
CA PRO A 89 15.43 6.83 -10.04
C PRO A 89 14.56 7.71 -9.16
N TYR A 90 13.25 7.43 -9.15
CA TYR A 90 12.33 8.19 -8.31
C TYR A 90 11.07 7.41 -7.95
N THR A 91 10.37 7.90 -6.94
CA THR A 91 9.03 7.49 -6.55
C THR A 91 8.24 8.72 -6.07
N LEU A 92 6.94 8.74 -6.31
CA LEU A 92 6.06 9.83 -5.89
C LEU A 92 4.90 9.28 -5.07
N GLN A 93 4.80 9.77 -3.86
CA GLN A 93 3.67 9.57 -2.96
C GLN A 93 3.06 10.94 -2.67
N LEU A 94 1.74 11.08 -2.84
CA LEU A 94 0.98 12.28 -2.54
C LEU A 94 0.32 12.17 -1.16
N GLY A 95 0.00 13.31 -0.59
CA GLY A 95 -0.57 13.47 0.75
C GLY A 95 0.36 14.28 1.63
N ASP A 96 0.32 15.63 1.44
CA ASP A 96 1.20 16.57 2.09
C ASP A 96 1.25 16.35 3.62
N PRO A 97 2.41 15.96 4.18
CA PRO A 97 2.55 15.70 5.59
C PRO A 97 2.40 16.95 6.47
N ASN A 98 2.60 18.14 5.92
CA ASN A 98 2.39 19.39 6.65
C ASN A 98 0.89 19.62 6.89
N VAL A 99 0.06 19.33 5.88
CA VAL A 99 -1.41 19.36 6.01
C VAL A 99 -1.87 18.36 7.07
N ILE A 100 -1.32 17.15 7.07
CA ILE A 100 -1.65 16.14 8.07
C ILE A 100 -1.25 16.62 9.47
N ALA A 101 -0.03 17.11 9.63
CA ALA A 101 0.47 17.58 10.93
C ALA A 101 -0.34 18.76 11.48
N GLU A 102 -0.66 19.74 10.65
CA GLU A 102 -1.45 20.91 11.04
C GLU A 102 -2.88 20.53 11.43
N ALA A 103 -3.54 19.69 10.62
CA ALA A 103 -4.94 19.32 10.84
C ALA A 103 -5.13 18.35 12.02
N THR A 104 -4.10 17.61 12.43
CA THR A 104 -4.18 16.65 13.54
C THR A 104 -3.51 17.16 14.83
N GLY A 105 -2.62 18.13 14.72
CA GLY A 105 -1.76 18.57 15.83
C GLY A 105 -0.70 17.53 16.22
N ILE A 106 -0.41 16.54 15.38
CA ILE A 106 0.52 15.44 15.65
C ILE A 106 1.70 15.49 14.68
N ALA A 107 2.91 15.34 15.19
CA ALA A 107 4.10 15.26 14.35
C ALA A 107 3.95 14.16 13.29
N THR A 108 4.17 14.48 12.01
CA THR A 108 4.00 13.54 10.90
C THR A 108 5.35 13.17 10.28
N ILE A 109 5.61 11.87 10.16
CA ILE A 109 6.79 11.30 9.53
C ILE A 109 6.36 10.72 8.18
N ALA A 110 7.03 11.12 7.11
CA ALA A 110 6.68 10.76 5.74
C ALA A 110 7.92 10.48 4.86
N ASP A 111 7.72 10.29 3.56
CA ASP A 111 8.77 10.11 2.54
C ASP A 111 9.65 8.86 2.72
N PHE A 112 9.13 7.80 3.29
CA PHE A 112 9.86 6.55 3.53
C PHE A 112 10.49 5.99 2.25
N ARG A 113 9.73 5.91 1.16
CA ARG A 113 10.19 5.34 -0.11
C ARG A 113 11.23 6.20 -0.80
N ARG A 114 11.04 7.52 -0.80
CA ARG A 114 12.01 8.47 -1.40
C ARG A 114 13.33 8.44 -0.63
N ARG A 115 13.28 8.28 0.68
CA ARG A 115 14.47 8.17 1.51
C ARG A 115 15.27 6.89 1.19
N ASP A 116 14.59 5.77 0.96
CA ASP A 116 15.23 4.51 0.57
C ASP A 116 15.89 4.61 -0.82
N ILE A 117 15.19 5.17 -1.81
CA ILE A 117 15.76 5.42 -3.15
C ILE A 117 16.98 6.34 -3.07
N ALA A 118 16.91 7.41 -2.28
CA ALA A 118 18.05 8.31 -2.09
C ALA A 118 19.27 7.64 -1.44
N ALA A 119 19.04 6.56 -0.69
CA ALA A 119 20.10 5.73 -0.10
C ALA A 119 20.61 4.62 -1.05
N GLY A 120 20.09 4.56 -2.28
CA GLY A 120 20.47 3.54 -3.29
C GLY A 120 19.58 2.31 -3.30
N GLY A 121 18.49 2.29 -2.52
CA GLY A 121 17.48 1.24 -2.53
C GLY A 121 16.47 1.40 -3.68
N GLN A 122 15.49 0.50 -3.72
CA GLN A 122 14.43 0.50 -4.72
C GLN A 122 13.14 1.18 -4.25
N GLY A 123 13.05 1.59 -2.98
CA GLY A 123 11.86 2.20 -2.37
C GLY A 123 10.71 1.21 -2.12
N ALA A 124 10.86 -0.04 -2.50
CA ALA A 124 9.90 -1.13 -2.28
C ALA A 124 10.60 -2.48 -2.45
N PRO A 125 10.15 -3.53 -1.74
CA PRO A 125 9.21 -3.48 -0.62
C PRO A 125 9.88 -2.97 0.67
N LEU A 126 9.14 -2.23 1.52
CA LEU A 126 9.60 -1.83 2.87
C LEU A 126 9.00 -2.73 3.98
N ALA A 127 7.95 -3.47 3.66
CA ALA A 127 7.27 -4.37 4.58
C ALA A 127 8.18 -5.45 5.21
N PRO A 128 9.19 -6.01 4.53
CA PRO A 128 10.07 -7.02 5.14
C PRO A 128 10.74 -6.55 6.43
N ALA A 129 11.18 -5.29 6.49
CA ALA A 129 11.78 -4.73 7.70
C ALA A 129 10.79 -4.69 8.87
N PHE A 130 9.53 -4.35 8.60
CA PHE A 130 8.46 -4.39 9.60
C PHE A 130 8.15 -5.83 10.03
N HIS A 131 8.03 -6.75 9.09
CA HIS A 131 7.77 -8.16 9.40
C HIS A 131 8.87 -8.75 10.28
N ALA A 132 10.13 -8.45 9.97
CA ALA A 132 11.27 -8.90 10.79
C ALA A 132 11.25 -8.31 12.20
N ALA A 133 10.81 -7.06 12.37
CA ALA A 133 10.68 -6.43 13.68
C ALA A 133 9.49 -6.99 14.49
N MET A 134 8.42 -7.43 13.82
CA MET A 134 7.19 -7.91 14.45
C MET A 134 7.20 -9.39 14.80
N LEU A 135 7.93 -10.21 14.02
CA LEU A 135 7.94 -11.64 14.17
C LEU A 135 9.24 -12.08 14.85
N PRO A 136 9.16 -12.85 15.96
CA PRO A 136 10.34 -13.23 16.71
C PRO A 136 11.28 -14.12 15.91
N HIS A 137 12.58 -13.92 16.09
CA HIS A 137 13.66 -14.76 15.57
C HIS A 137 13.92 -15.88 16.56
N ASP A 138 13.19 -16.98 16.42
CA ASP A 138 13.28 -18.15 17.29
C ASP A 138 14.03 -19.35 16.62
N GLY A 139 14.81 -19.05 15.58
CA GLY A 139 15.55 -20.06 14.82
C GLY A 139 14.73 -20.79 13.76
N ILE A 140 13.50 -20.35 13.53
CA ILE A 140 12.62 -20.89 12.48
C ILE A 140 12.71 -19.95 11.26
N ASP A 141 12.99 -20.51 10.09
CA ASP A 141 12.90 -19.78 8.83
C ASP A 141 11.43 -19.47 8.52
N ARG A 142 11.13 -18.19 8.31
CA ARG A 142 9.77 -17.72 8.05
C ARG A 142 9.66 -17.01 6.74
N VAL A 143 8.53 -17.23 6.09
CA VAL A 143 8.08 -16.45 4.93
C VAL A 143 6.72 -15.84 5.26
N VAL A 144 6.61 -14.53 5.06
CA VAL A 144 5.33 -13.83 5.14
C VAL A 144 4.83 -13.64 3.73
N LEU A 145 3.66 -14.20 3.42
CA LEU A 145 2.96 -14.01 2.16
C LEU A 145 1.86 -12.96 2.36
N ASN A 146 1.91 -11.91 1.56
CA ASN A 146 0.84 -10.92 1.44
C ASN A 146 0.08 -11.14 0.13
N LEU A 147 -1.24 -11.33 0.23
CA LEU A 147 -2.15 -11.49 -0.91
C LEU A 147 -3.04 -10.24 -1.01
N GLY A 148 -2.49 -9.19 -1.64
CA GLY A 148 -3.23 -7.98 -2.01
C GLY A 148 -3.62 -8.01 -3.47
N GLY A 149 -3.68 -6.86 -4.14
CA GLY A 149 -3.84 -6.80 -5.61
C GLY A 149 -2.67 -7.49 -6.33
N ILE A 150 -1.46 -7.28 -5.84
CA ILE A 150 -0.22 -7.99 -6.20
C ILE A 150 0.18 -8.82 -4.98
N ALA A 151 0.56 -10.07 -5.21
CA ALA A 151 1.14 -10.92 -4.17
C ALA A 151 2.62 -10.59 -3.99
N ASN A 152 3.06 -10.55 -2.73
CA ASN A 152 4.47 -10.39 -2.41
C ASN A 152 4.87 -11.25 -1.20
N ILE A 153 6.14 -11.58 -1.12
CA ILE A 153 6.70 -12.34 -0.01
C ILE A 153 7.79 -11.56 0.70
N SER A 154 7.92 -11.80 1.99
CA SER A 154 9.06 -11.38 2.81
C SER A 154 9.71 -12.62 3.38
N ILE A 155 10.98 -12.83 3.10
CA ILE A 155 11.76 -13.96 3.58
C ILE A 155 12.53 -13.48 4.80
N LEU A 156 12.19 -14.03 5.97
CA LEU A 156 12.71 -13.59 7.26
C LEU A 156 13.76 -14.58 7.80
N ASP A 157 14.59 -15.07 6.92
CA ASP A 157 15.73 -15.92 7.29
C ASP A 157 16.92 -15.07 7.78
N LYS A 158 18.03 -15.75 8.00
CA LYS A 158 19.29 -15.09 8.40
C LYS A 158 19.72 -14.12 7.30
N ALA A 159 19.85 -12.88 7.61
CA ALA A 159 20.26 -11.76 6.72
C ALA A 159 21.01 -12.15 5.43
N PRO A 160 20.79 -11.45 4.30
CA PRO A 160 20.00 -10.22 4.21
C PRO A 160 18.50 -10.47 4.10
N LEU A 161 17.74 -9.61 4.75
CA LEU A 161 16.29 -9.58 4.64
C LEU A 161 15.88 -9.37 3.18
N ARG A 162 15.00 -10.22 2.66
CA ARG A 162 14.56 -10.18 1.26
C ARG A 162 13.05 -10.07 1.16
N GLY A 163 12.59 -9.39 0.12
CA GLY A 163 11.18 -9.35 -0.25
C GLY A 163 11.03 -8.95 -1.70
N PHE A 164 10.04 -9.51 -2.36
CA PHE A 164 9.74 -9.24 -3.77
C PHE A 164 8.29 -9.63 -4.11
N ASP A 165 7.80 -9.07 -5.22
CA ASP A 165 6.50 -9.41 -5.77
C ASP A 165 6.56 -10.79 -6.46
N THR A 166 5.51 -11.59 -6.26
CA THR A 166 5.43 -12.96 -6.82
C THR A 166 4.42 -13.05 -7.96
N GLY A 167 3.70 -11.98 -8.26
CA GLY A 167 2.75 -11.92 -9.37
C GLY A 167 1.40 -11.34 -8.97
N PRO A 168 0.44 -11.33 -9.92
CA PRO A 168 -0.93 -10.92 -9.64
C PRO A 168 -1.56 -11.80 -8.56
N ALA A 169 -2.34 -11.18 -7.67
CA ALA A 169 -3.21 -11.88 -6.73
C ALA A 169 -4.67 -11.47 -7.01
N SER A 170 -5.26 -10.58 -6.19
CA SER A 170 -6.66 -10.23 -6.39
C SER A 170 -6.91 -9.28 -7.58
N CYS A 171 -5.92 -8.54 -8.04
CA CYS A 171 -6.16 -7.46 -9.02
C CYS A 171 -6.82 -7.93 -10.33
N LEU A 172 -6.46 -9.12 -10.84
CA LEU A 172 -7.08 -9.67 -12.05
C LEU A 172 -8.46 -10.26 -11.75
N LEU A 173 -8.62 -10.88 -10.59
CA LEU A 173 -9.91 -11.42 -10.13
C LEU A 173 -10.92 -10.30 -9.91
N ASP A 174 -10.50 -9.22 -9.25
CA ASP A 174 -11.34 -8.05 -8.97
C ASP A 174 -11.73 -7.34 -10.29
N ALA A 175 -10.78 -7.18 -11.22
CA ALA A 175 -11.06 -6.61 -12.54
C ALA A 175 -12.07 -7.47 -13.31
N TRP A 176 -11.94 -8.80 -13.25
CA TRP A 176 -12.86 -9.72 -13.89
C TRP A 176 -14.25 -9.70 -13.24
N ALA A 177 -14.32 -9.66 -11.91
CA ALA A 177 -15.58 -9.50 -11.19
C ALA A 177 -16.27 -8.18 -11.53
N GLN A 178 -15.51 -7.09 -11.63
CA GLN A 178 -16.05 -5.79 -12.05
C GLN A 178 -16.63 -5.84 -13.47
N GLU A 179 -15.95 -6.50 -14.39
CA GLU A 179 -16.41 -6.63 -15.78
C GLU A 179 -17.65 -7.53 -15.93
N GLN A 180 -17.66 -8.68 -15.23
CA GLN A 180 -18.70 -9.68 -15.40
C GLN A 180 -19.92 -9.52 -14.50
N LEU A 181 -19.72 -8.93 -13.30
CA LEU A 181 -20.76 -8.81 -12.27
C LEU A 181 -21.13 -7.36 -11.97
N GLY A 182 -20.30 -6.37 -12.35
CA GLY A 182 -20.41 -4.99 -11.90
C GLY A 182 -20.02 -4.79 -10.46
N GLU A 183 -19.42 -5.80 -9.80
CA GLU A 183 -19.03 -5.79 -8.40
C GLU A 183 -17.52 -5.54 -8.26
N PRO A 184 -17.06 -4.88 -7.18
CA PRO A 184 -15.65 -4.55 -6.99
C PRO A 184 -14.74 -5.77 -6.76
N PHE A 185 -15.31 -6.91 -6.39
CA PHE A 185 -14.62 -8.19 -6.18
C PHE A 185 -15.63 -9.34 -6.13
N ASP A 186 -15.15 -10.56 -6.32
CA ASP A 186 -15.96 -11.79 -6.20
C ASP A 186 -16.11 -12.14 -4.70
N ARG A 187 -17.31 -11.87 -4.18
CA ARG A 187 -17.60 -12.10 -2.75
C ARG A 187 -17.58 -13.60 -2.45
N ASP A 188 -16.77 -13.98 -1.46
CA ASP A 188 -16.60 -15.36 -0.99
C ASP A 188 -16.19 -16.36 -2.08
N GLY A 189 -15.81 -15.86 -3.28
CA GLY A 189 -15.44 -16.68 -4.42
C GLY A 189 -16.64 -17.36 -5.10
N ASP A 190 -17.85 -16.90 -4.88
CA ASP A 190 -19.09 -17.52 -5.36
C ASP A 190 -19.19 -17.56 -6.88
N PHE A 191 -18.65 -16.58 -7.57
CA PHE A 191 -18.63 -16.56 -9.03
C PHE A 191 -17.60 -17.57 -9.56
N ALA A 192 -16.39 -17.56 -9.01
CA ALA A 192 -15.32 -18.47 -9.38
C ALA A 192 -15.70 -19.94 -9.13
N ALA A 193 -16.39 -20.24 -8.02
CA ALA A 193 -16.84 -21.59 -7.67
C ALA A 193 -17.81 -22.22 -8.68
N ARG A 194 -18.49 -21.41 -9.48
CA ARG A 194 -19.40 -21.86 -10.55
C ARG A 194 -18.68 -22.19 -11.86
N GLY A 195 -17.43 -21.75 -11.97
CA GLY A 195 -16.61 -21.95 -13.16
C GLY A 195 -16.00 -23.34 -13.25
N LYS A 196 -15.38 -23.60 -14.40
CA LYS A 196 -14.49 -24.76 -14.62
C LYS A 196 -13.16 -24.24 -15.12
N VAL A 197 -12.09 -24.89 -14.72
CA VAL A 197 -10.76 -24.54 -15.21
C VAL A 197 -10.68 -24.78 -16.72
N ASP A 198 -10.28 -23.75 -17.47
CA ASP A 198 -9.92 -23.86 -18.87
C ASP A 198 -8.40 -24.09 -18.95
N GLU A 199 -8.01 -25.32 -19.20
CA GLU A 199 -6.60 -25.72 -19.23
C GLU A 199 -5.80 -25.03 -20.35
N ALA A 200 -6.44 -24.70 -21.46
CA ALA A 200 -5.79 -24.00 -22.56
C ALA A 200 -5.50 -22.54 -22.19
N LEU A 201 -6.43 -21.87 -21.52
CA LEU A 201 -6.24 -20.52 -20.99
C LEU A 201 -5.18 -20.52 -19.88
N LEU A 202 -5.26 -21.45 -18.94
CA LEU A 202 -4.27 -21.60 -17.87
C LEU A 202 -2.86 -21.76 -18.42
N SER A 203 -2.68 -22.66 -19.40
CA SER A 203 -1.37 -22.87 -20.04
C SER A 203 -0.84 -21.60 -20.71
N ARG A 204 -1.71 -20.81 -21.34
CA ARG A 204 -1.32 -19.52 -21.96
C ARG A 204 -0.92 -18.50 -20.92
N LEU A 205 -1.63 -18.39 -19.80
CA LEU A 205 -1.30 -17.47 -18.70
C LEU A 205 0.02 -17.85 -18.04
N LEU A 206 0.26 -19.13 -17.82
CA LEU A 206 1.51 -19.63 -17.24
C LEU A 206 2.72 -19.55 -18.18
N ALA A 207 2.48 -19.35 -19.50
CA ALA A 207 3.54 -19.12 -20.48
C ALA A 207 4.14 -17.70 -20.42
N GLU A 208 3.60 -16.80 -19.58
CA GLU A 208 4.16 -15.46 -19.37
C GLU A 208 5.59 -15.59 -18.82
N PRO A 209 6.60 -14.94 -19.45
CA PRO A 209 8.02 -15.07 -19.06
C PRO A 209 8.30 -14.78 -17.59
N TYR A 210 7.48 -13.96 -16.94
CA TYR A 210 7.56 -13.67 -15.52
C TYR A 210 7.55 -14.94 -14.64
N PHE A 211 6.75 -15.95 -15.00
CA PHE A 211 6.63 -17.19 -14.23
C PHE A 211 7.72 -18.22 -14.53
N ALA A 212 8.60 -17.94 -15.52
CA ALA A 212 9.72 -18.79 -15.87
C ALA A 212 11.06 -18.33 -15.24
N ALA A 213 11.05 -17.22 -14.47
CA ALA A 213 12.24 -16.59 -13.90
C ALA A 213 12.62 -17.21 -12.54
#